data_da36d9da23006abd6c11fb68d548cff0
#
_entry.id   da36d9da23006abd6c11fb68d548cff0
#
_cell.length_a   1.000
_cell.length_b   1.000
_cell.length_c   1.000
_cell.angle_alpha   90.00
_cell.angle_beta   90.00
_cell.angle_gamma   90.00
#
_symmetry.space_group_name_H-M   'P 1'
#
loop_
_entity.id
_entity.type
_entity.pdbx_description
1 polymer ?
#
loop_
_entity_poly.entity_id
_entity_poly.type
_entity_poly.pdbx_seq_one_letter_code
_entity_poly.pdbx_strand_id
1 'polypeptide(L)'
;MRWIVIAAAVVFAGNALAAGEGDHGLEVNHLEAGSVSQADGLAAWSRIHDVVSHPRCANCHTDEANIPMWSGPEYEAPGPHGMNINAGETRIGAEFLPCQTCHVTSTLPNTTPHAAPHAGSPWMLAPVEFVWFGQPENAICEQMRDPERNGGRDGAAMVEHIVHDAELKAFITWAFDPGAGREAAPGTMQEHLDDTIQWVAAGMPCPGD
;
A
#
# COMPACT_ATOMS: atom_id res chain seq x y z
N MET A 1 42.42 -57.26 -5.52
CA MET A 1 41.86 -56.32 -4.56
C MET A 1 40.98 -55.32 -5.33
N ARG A 2 39.65 -55.48 -5.26
CA ARG A 2 38.68 -54.56 -5.91
C ARG A 2 38.16 -53.59 -4.86
N TRP A 3 38.40 -52.34 -5.06
CA TRP A 3 37.87 -51.28 -4.19
C TRP A 3 36.46 -50.93 -4.64
N ILE A 4 35.47 -51.12 -3.75
CA ILE A 4 34.10 -50.71 -3.93
C ILE A 4 34.01 -49.26 -3.44
N VAL A 5 33.72 -48.32 -4.33
CA VAL A 5 33.42 -46.94 -3.96
C VAL A 5 31.91 -46.86 -3.71
N ILE A 6 31.53 -46.65 -2.46
CA ILE A 6 30.14 -46.39 -2.08
C ILE A 6 29.93 -44.87 -2.20
N ALA A 7 29.13 -44.45 -3.20
CA ALA A 7 28.68 -43.07 -3.30
C ALA A 7 27.49 -42.88 -2.36
N ALA A 8 27.68 -42.08 -1.31
CA ALA A 8 26.60 -41.65 -0.46
C ALA A 8 25.88 -40.50 -1.12
N ALA A 9 24.62 -40.69 -1.51
CA ALA A 9 23.73 -39.63 -1.97
C ALA A 9 23.25 -38.81 -0.73
N VAL A 10 23.68 -37.60 -0.62
CA VAL A 10 23.16 -36.66 0.38
C VAL A 10 21.88 -36.04 -0.19
N VAL A 11 20.74 -36.49 0.33
CA VAL A 11 19.44 -35.87 0.05
C VAL A 11 19.35 -34.59 0.90
N PHE A 12 19.48 -33.45 0.26
CA PHE A 12 19.10 -32.20 0.89
C PHE A 12 17.56 -32.13 0.93
N ALA A 13 16.97 -32.42 2.07
CA ALA A 13 15.61 -32.03 2.34
C ALA A 13 15.61 -30.50 2.49
N GLY A 14 15.13 -29.82 1.47
CA GLY A 14 14.85 -28.39 1.56
C GLY A 14 13.71 -28.18 2.57
N ASN A 15 14.05 -27.72 3.78
CA ASN A 15 13.06 -27.14 4.66
C ASN A 15 12.61 -25.82 4.01
N ALA A 16 11.43 -25.84 3.38
CA ALA A 16 10.68 -24.60 3.19
C ALA A 16 10.38 -24.08 4.60
N LEU A 17 11.05 -23.02 4.98
CA LEU A 17 10.65 -22.23 6.14
C LEU A 17 9.28 -21.67 5.79
N ALA A 18 8.22 -22.24 6.35
CA ALA A 18 6.94 -21.58 6.41
C ALA A 18 7.18 -20.23 7.09
N ALA A 19 7.03 -19.14 6.37
CA ALA A 19 6.93 -17.83 6.98
C ALA A 19 5.84 -17.93 8.04
N GLY A 20 6.16 -17.52 9.27
CA GLY A 20 5.19 -17.56 10.36
C GLY A 20 3.99 -16.72 9.95
N GLU A 21 2.81 -17.33 9.96
CA GLU A 21 1.54 -16.62 9.81
C GLU A 21 1.40 -15.71 11.04
N GLY A 22 1.78 -14.43 10.85
CA GLY A 22 1.37 -13.39 11.78
C GLY A 22 -0.15 -13.30 11.75
N ASP A 23 -0.78 -13.05 12.89
CA ASP A 23 -2.23 -12.86 12.99
C ASP A 23 -2.63 -11.50 12.37
N HIS A 24 -2.45 -11.35 11.05
CA HIS A 24 -2.81 -10.15 10.28
C HIS A 24 -4.23 -10.24 9.71
N GLY A 25 -4.91 -11.39 9.85
CA GLY A 25 -6.28 -11.60 9.38
C GLY A 25 -6.44 -11.65 7.85
N LEU A 26 -5.32 -11.63 7.08
CA LEU A 26 -5.33 -11.73 5.63
C LEU A 26 -4.90 -13.13 5.17
N GLU A 27 -5.53 -13.61 4.10
CA GLU A 27 -5.15 -14.85 3.42
C GLU A 27 -4.28 -14.52 2.18
N VAL A 28 -3.08 -15.08 2.10
CA VAL A 28 -2.18 -14.88 0.96
C VAL A 28 -2.31 -16.05 -0.01
N ASN A 29 -3.07 -15.85 -1.08
CA ASN A 29 -3.29 -16.83 -2.14
C ASN A 29 -2.25 -16.67 -3.25
N HIS A 30 -1.08 -17.27 -3.10
CA HIS A 30 -0.01 -17.17 -4.10
C HIS A 30 -0.46 -17.70 -5.47
N LEU A 31 -0.23 -16.91 -6.52
CA LEU A 31 -0.42 -17.30 -7.92
C LEU A 31 0.94 -17.43 -8.61
N GLU A 32 1.05 -18.41 -9.50
CA GLU A 32 2.24 -18.59 -10.32
C GLU A 32 2.40 -17.42 -11.30
N ALA A 33 3.63 -16.94 -11.49
CA ALA A 33 3.92 -15.89 -12.45
C ALA A 33 3.48 -16.30 -13.88
N GLY A 34 2.74 -15.45 -14.56
CA GLY A 34 2.18 -15.71 -15.87
C GLY A 34 0.92 -16.60 -15.87
N SER A 35 0.38 -16.99 -14.72
CA SER A 35 -0.86 -17.76 -14.63
C SER A 35 -2.13 -16.89 -14.83
N VAL A 36 -2.00 -15.58 -14.72
CA VAL A 36 -3.08 -14.61 -14.93
C VAL A 36 -2.89 -13.94 -16.28
N SER A 37 -3.97 -13.78 -17.05
CA SER A 37 -3.90 -13.10 -18.34
C SER A 37 -3.62 -11.60 -18.18
N GLN A 38 -3.03 -10.98 -19.21
CA GLN A 38 -2.83 -9.52 -19.21
C GLN A 38 -4.14 -8.75 -19.01
N ALA A 39 -5.24 -9.22 -19.62
CA ALA A 39 -6.55 -8.59 -19.48
C ALA A 39 -7.08 -8.65 -18.03
N ASP A 40 -6.91 -9.79 -17.36
CA ASP A 40 -7.31 -9.93 -15.96
C ASP A 40 -6.40 -9.12 -15.04
N GLY A 41 -5.10 -9.05 -15.37
CA GLY A 41 -4.15 -8.19 -14.67
C GLY A 41 -4.48 -6.71 -14.77
N LEU A 42 -4.90 -6.24 -15.95
CA LEU A 42 -5.39 -4.87 -16.14
C LEU A 42 -6.71 -4.62 -15.39
N ALA A 43 -7.59 -5.60 -15.31
CA ALA A 43 -8.81 -5.50 -14.53
C ALA A 43 -8.51 -5.43 -13.01
N ALA A 44 -7.53 -6.20 -12.54
CA ALA A 44 -7.04 -6.11 -11.16
C ALA A 44 -6.40 -4.74 -10.90
N TRP A 45 -5.57 -4.25 -11.83
CA TRP A 45 -5.00 -2.90 -11.74
C TRP A 45 -6.07 -1.81 -11.62
N SER A 46 -7.14 -1.88 -12.41
CA SER A 46 -8.23 -0.89 -12.32
C SER A 46 -8.82 -0.80 -10.91
N ARG A 47 -9.00 -1.93 -10.23
CA ARG A 47 -9.49 -1.95 -8.83
C ARG A 47 -8.42 -1.46 -7.84
N ILE A 48 -7.15 -1.78 -8.07
CA ILE A 48 -6.03 -1.20 -7.31
C ILE A 48 -6.04 0.32 -7.48
N HIS A 49 -6.22 0.83 -8.70
CA HIS A 49 -6.25 2.26 -8.98
C HIS A 49 -7.41 2.96 -8.26
N ASP A 50 -8.59 2.36 -8.17
CA ASP A 50 -9.71 2.91 -7.39
C ASP A 50 -9.33 3.11 -5.91
N VAL A 51 -8.50 2.23 -5.35
CA VAL A 51 -7.99 2.35 -3.99
C VAL A 51 -6.90 3.41 -3.88
N VAL A 52 -5.85 3.34 -4.70
CA VAL A 52 -4.67 4.23 -4.55
C VAL A 52 -4.96 5.66 -4.94
N SER A 53 -5.94 5.90 -5.82
CA SER A 53 -6.44 7.25 -6.18
C SER A 53 -7.45 7.80 -5.16
N HIS A 54 -7.98 6.95 -4.27
CA HIS A 54 -8.92 7.39 -3.25
C HIS A 54 -8.26 8.33 -2.23
N PRO A 55 -8.99 9.31 -1.67
CA PRO A 55 -8.46 10.26 -0.69
C PRO A 55 -7.72 9.62 0.50
N ARG A 56 -8.10 8.41 0.91
CA ARG A 56 -7.42 7.68 1.99
C ARG A 56 -5.96 7.33 1.69
N CYS A 57 -5.60 7.25 0.42
CA CYS A 57 -4.24 7.00 -0.04
C CYS A 57 -3.63 8.27 -0.64
N ALA A 58 -4.26 8.82 -1.69
CA ALA A 58 -3.70 9.90 -2.47
C ALA A 58 -3.41 11.18 -1.66
N ASN A 59 -4.19 11.50 -0.62
CA ASN A 59 -3.98 12.72 0.17
C ASN A 59 -2.65 12.76 0.93
N CYS A 60 -2.03 11.59 1.18
CA CYS A 60 -0.69 11.50 1.79
C CYS A 60 0.41 11.23 0.76
N HIS A 61 0.03 10.79 -0.45
CA HIS A 61 0.94 10.51 -1.57
C HIS A 61 1.13 11.74 -2.44
N THR A 62 1.73 12.79 -1.86
CA THR A 62 1.94 14.11 -2.47
C THR A 62 3.39 14.35 -2.85
N ASP A 63 3.63 15.35 -3.69
CA ASP A 63 4.92 15.73 -4.26
C ASP A 63 5.89 16.38 -3.24
N GLU A 64 6.99 16.91 -3.78
CA GLU A 64 8.04 17.60 -3.01
C GLU A 64 7.60 18.94 -2.37
N ALA A 65 6.41 19.43 -2.68
CA ALA A 65 5.85 20.58 -1.94
C ALA A 65 5.54 20.23 -0.48
N ASN A 66 5.47 18.92 -0.14
CA ASN A 66 5.27 18.40 1.21
C ASN A 66 3.96 18.89 1.86
N ILE A 67 2.96 19.15 1.04
CA ILE A 67 1.65 19.60 1.51
C ILE A 67 0.70 18.41 1.52
N PRO A 68 0.22 17.96 2.70
CA PRO A 68 -0.84 16.98 2.76
C PRO A 68 -2.11 17.55 2.12
N MET A 69 -2.83 16.71 1.41
CA MET A 69 -4.09 17.11 0.77
C MET A 69 -5.27 16.57 1.57
N TRP A 70 -6.42 17.12 1.31
CA TRP A 70 -7.67 16.53 1.73
C TRP A 70 -8.70 16.64 0.62
N SER A 71 -9.50 15.64 0.49
CA SER A 71 -10.54 15.54 -0.53
C SER A 71 -11.62 14.56 -0.06
N GLY A 72 -12.77 14.67 -0.66
CA GLY A 72 -13.91 13.82 -0.40
C GLY A 72 -15.14 14.34 -1.09
N PRO A 73 -16.23 13.56 -1.15
CA PRO A 73 -17.46 13.98 -1.86
C PRO A 73 -18.11 15.25 -1.31
N GLU A 74 -17.77 15.65 -0.08
CA GLU A 74 -18.27 16.89 0.53
C GLU A 74 -17.51 18.14 0.09
N TYR A 75 -16.38 17.96 -0.61
CA TYR A 75 -15.58 19.06 -1.13
C TYR A 75 -15.80 19.23 -2.62
N GLU A 76 -16.02 20.45 -3.07
CA GLU A 76 -16.18 20.74 -4.51
C GLU A 76 -14.92 20.38 -5.30
N ALA A 77 -13.75 20.48 -4.69
CA ALA A 77 -12.47 20.08 -5.25
C ALA A 77 -11.49 19.68 -4.14
N PRO A 78 -10.54 18.78 -4.43
CA PRO A 78 -9.44 18.50 -3.53
C PRO A 78 -8.66 19.78 -3.21
N GLY A 79 -8.23 19.93 -1.95
CA GLY A 79 -7.52 21.11 -1.49
C GLY A 79 -6.36 20.78 -0.55
N PRO A 80 -5.45 21.74 -0.32
CA PRO A 80 -4.38 21.57 0.64
C PRO A 80 -4.94 21.51 2.06
N HIS A 81 -4.20 20.82 2.94
CA HIS A 81 -4.54 20.73 4.35
C HIS A 81 -4.73 22.13 4.96
N GLY A 82 -5.78 22.29 5.79
CA GLY A 82 -6.04 23.54 6.49
C GLY A 82 -4.88 24.02 7.35
N MET A 83 -4.93 25.26 7.80
CA MET A 83 -3.91 25.91 8.66
C MET A 83 -2.50 26.02 8.02
N ASN A 84 -2.40 25.94 6.70
CA ASN A 84 -1.13 25.95 5.97
C ASN A 84 -0.12 24.92 6.47
N ILE A 85 -0.60 23.72 6.82
CA ILE A 85 0.28 22.63 7.26
C ILE A 85 1.21 22.23 6.12
N ASN A 86 2.49 22.11 6.44
CA ASN A 86 3.53 21.55 5.58
C ASN A 86 4.27 20.47 6.38
N ALA A 87 4.45 19.31 5.79
CA ALA A 87 5.10 18.17 6.47
C ALA A 87 6.63 18.31 6.50
N GLY A 88 7.20 19.26 5.76
CA GLY A 88 8.64 19.42 5.66
C GLY A 88 9.35 18.27 4.93
N GLU A 89 10.67 18.37 4.84
CA GLU A 89 11.50 17.33 4.23
C GLU A 89 11.43 16.00 4.99
N THR A 90 11.19 16.04 6.30
CA THR A 90 11.00 14.83 7.11
C THR A 90 9.68 14.12 6.84
N ARG A 91 8.74 14.76 6.15
CA ARG A 91 7.40 14.24 5.85
C ARG A 91 6.52 13.98 7.09
N ILE A 92 6.98 14.33 8.30
CA ILE A 92 6.26 14.22 9.57
C ILE A 92 5.96 15.55 10.24
N GLY A 93 6.30 16.66 9.58
CA GLY A 93 6.11 18.01 10.11
C GLY A 93 7.13 18.42 11.17
N ALA A 94 8.26 17.69 11.31
CA ALA A 94 9.23 17.96 12.38
C ALA A 94 9.83 19.38 12.32
N GLU A 95 9.93 19.96 11.12
CA GLU A 95 10.50 21.30 10.89
C GLU A 95 9.52 22.43 11.24
N PHE A 96 8.24 22.12 11.36
CA PHE A 96 7.18 23.12 11.56
C PHE A 96 6.27 22.75 12.73
N LEU A 97 5.26 21.92 12.45
CA LEU A 97 4.30 21.42 13.43
C LEU A 97 4.13 19.92 13.19
N PRO A 98 4.63 19.06 14.09
CA PRO A 98 4.50 17.63 13.95
C PRO A 98 3.04 17.20 13.76
N CYS A 99 2.78 16.36 12.77
CA CYS A 99 1.43 15.87 12.43
C CYS A 99 0.69 15.33 13.67
N GLN A 100 1.40 14.61 14.51
CA GLN A 100 0.85 14.03 15.74
C GLN A 100 0.45 15.05 16.83
N THR A 101 0.77 16.32 16.65
CA THR A 101 0.24 17.37 17.56
C THR A 101 -1.30 17.42 17.51
N CYS A 102 -1.89 17.15 16.35
CA CYS A 102 -3.35 17.14 16.14
C CYS A 102 -3.88 15.76 15.79
N HIS A 103 -3.11 14.94 15.06
CA HIS A 103 -3.49 13.60 14.66
C HIS A 103 -3.14 12.58 15.75
N VAL A 104 -4.06 12.43 16.71
CA VAL A 104 -3.91 11.53 17.85
C VAL A 104 -4.85 10.33 17.70
N THR A 105 -4.43 9.20 18.28
CA THR A 105 -5.27 8.00 18.32
C THR A 105 -6.56 8.29 19.09
N SER A 106 -7.69 7.93 18.49
CA SER A 106 -9.01 8.09 19.11
C SER A 106 -9.91 6.90 18.73
N THR A 107 -10.60 6.34 19.71
CA THR A 107 -11.65 5.33 19.50
C THR A 107 -13.05 5.94 19.35
N LEU A 108 -13.14 7.27 19.46
CA LEU A 108 -14.43 7.95 19.34
C LEU A 108 -14.86 8.01 17.88
N PRO A 109 -16.16 7.77 17.60
CA PRO A 109 -16.69 7.95 16.26
C PRO A 109 -16.58 9.40 15.81
N ASN A 110 -16.37 9.61 14.52
CA ASN A 110 -16.47 10.92 13.89
C ASN A 110 -17.80 11.03 13.14
N THR A 111 -18.36 12.22 13.05
CA THR A 111 -19.58 12.50 12.28
C THR A 111 -19.27 13.02 10.87
N THR A 112 -18.00 13.28 10.59
CA THR A 112 -17.52 13.75 9.30
C THR A 112 -16.89 12.58 8.54
N PRO A 113 -17.49 12.07 7.45
CA PRO A 113 -16.99 10.90 6.73
C PRO A 113 -15.54 11.04 6.28
N HIS A 114 -15.16 12.23 5.82
CA HIS A 114 -13.80 12.49 5.31
C HIS A 114 -12.79 12.90 6.39
N ALA A 115 -13.18 12.87 7.66
CA ALA A 115 -12.23 13.12 8.74
C ALA A 115 -11.05 12.14 8.65
N ALA A 116 -9.88 12.60 9.09
CA ALA A 116 -8.67 11.80 9.18
C ALA A 116 -8.94 10.48 9.92
N PRO A 117 -8.33 9.35 9.50
CA PRO A 117 -8.46 8.09 10.21
C PRO A 117 -7.99 8.21 11.67
N HIS A 118 -8.51 7.33 12.53
CA HIS A 118 -8.01 7.19 13.89
C HIS A 118 -6.68 6.44 13.84
N ALA A 119 -5.61 7.10 14.00
CA ALA A 119 -4.30 6.50 13.79
C ALA A 119 -3.59 6.13 15.09
N GLY A 120 -2.93 4.97 15.10
CA GLY A 120 -2.09 4.50 16.20
C GLY A 120 -0.59 4.69 15.98
N SER A 121 -0.14 4.89 14.76
CA SER A 121 1.27 5.07 14.39
C SER A 121 1.59 6.54 14.06
N PRO A 122 2.86 6.91 13.98
CA PRO A 122 3.25 8.26 13.59
C PRO A 122 2.66 8.66 12.25
N TRP A 123 1.91 9.77 12.24
CA TRP A 123 1.41 10.36 11.01
C TRP A 123 2.56 10.93 10.18
N MET A 124 2.55 10.61 8.89
CA MET A 124 3.54 11.09 7.92
C MET A 124 2.95 11.06 6.51
N LEU A 125 3.53 11.85 5.62
CA LEU A 125 3.31 11.67 4.19
C LEU A 125 4.12 10.46 3.69
N ALA A 126 3.66 9.85 2.60
CA ALA A 126 4.45 8.85 1.89
C ALA A 126 5.78 9.46 1.37
N PRO A 127 6.83 8.66 1.14
CA PRO A 127 8.04 9.15 0.49
C PRO A 127 7.73 9.89 -0.80
N VAL A 128 8.54 10.92 -1.11
CA VAL A 128 8.29 11.84 -2.24
C VAL A 128 8.27 11.15 -3.61
N GLU A 129 8.88 9.98 -3.71
CA GLU A 129 8.89 9.17 -4.93
C GLU A 129 7.51 8.56 -5.25
N PHE A 130 6.62 8.45 -4.24
CA PHE A 130 5.31 7.84 -4.38
C PHE A 130 4.22 8.90 -4.54
N VAL A 131 4.27 9.67 -5.61
CA VAL A 131 3.26 10.70 -5.90
C VAL A 131 2.08 10.08 -6.63
N TRP A 132 0.90 10.14 -5.99
CA TRP A 132 -0.36 9.67 -6.59
C TRP A 132 -1.39 10.79 -6.71
N PHE A 133 -1.36 11.75 -5.82
CA PHE A 133 -2.34 12.84 -5.82
C PHE A 133 -2.31 13.61 -7.14
N GLY A 134 -3.46 13.63 -7.84
CA GLY A 134 -3.60 14.32 -9.12
C GLY A 134 -2.86 13.70 -10.30
N GLN A 135 -2.24 12.52 -10.12
CA GLN A 135 -1.56 11.83 -11.21
C GLN A 135 -2.54 11.01 -12.06
N PRO A 136 -2.29 10.89 -13.37
CA PRO A 136 -3.07 10.00 -14.21
C PRO A 136 -2.81 8.54 -13.89
N GLU A 137 -3.79 7.68 -14.13
CA GLU A 137 -3.77 6.26 -13.80
C GLU A 137 -2.50 5.54 -14.26
N ASN A 138 -2.11 5.74 -15.52
CA ASN A 138 -0.92 5.08 -16.06
C ASN A 138 0.37 5.54 -15.37
N ALA A 139 0.47 6.81 -14.94
CA ALA A 139 1.65 7.30 -14.24
C ALA A 139 1.79 6.67 -12.84
N ILE A 140 0.67 6.43 -12.14
CA ILE A 140 0.67 5.72 -10.86
C ILE A 140 1.09 4.26 -11.09
N CYS A 141 0.53 3.60 -12.11
CA CYS A 141 0.87 2.23 -12.46
C CYS A 141 2.37 2.07 -12.75
N GLU A 142 2.89 2.92 -13.62
CA GLU A 142 4.31 2.94 -13.99
C GLU A 142 5.21 3.20 -12.77
N GLN A 143 4.80 4.07 -11.87
CA GLN A 143 5.54 4.34 -10.65
C GLN A 143 5.54 3.11 -9.73
N MET A 144 4.38 2.44 -9.56
CA MET A 144 4.25 1.29 -8.69
C MET A 144 5.01 0.06 -9.20
N ARG A 145 5.06 -0.17 -10.51
CA ARG A 145 5.78 -1.32 -11.07
C ARG A 145 7.29 -1.13 -11.21
N ASP A 146 7.79 0.08 -11.08
CA ASP A 146 9.21 0.41 -11.27
C ASP A 146 9.97 0.37 -9.94
N PRO A 147 10.88 -0.60 -9.71
CA PRO A 147 11.64 -0.70 -8.46
C PRO A 147 12.49 0.52 -8.14
N GLU A 148 12.91 1.28 -9.14
CA GLU A 148 13.67 2.53 -8.91
C GLU A 148 12.79 3.65 -8.34
N ARG A 149 11.47 3.53 -8.49
CA ARG A 149 10.48 4.54 -8.09
C ARG A 149 9.50 4.07 -7.02
N ASN A 150 9.57 2.80 -6.59
CA ASN A 150 8.67 2.22 -5.61
C ASN A 150 9.38 1.74 -4.32
N GLY A 151 10.59 2.25 -4.06
CA GLY A 151 11.39 1.88 -2.88
C GLY A 151 12.04 0.51 -3.00
N GLY A 152 12.36 0.06 -4.23
CA GLY A 152 13.08 -1.18 -4.50
C GLY A 152 12.21 -2.44 -4.46
N ARG A 153 10.89 -2.31 -4.57
CA ARG A 153 9.97 -3.44 -4.47
C ARG A 153 9.75 -4.09 -5.82
N ASP A 154 9.97 -5.39 -5.89
CA ASP A 154 9.42 -6.25 -6.93
C ASP A 154 7.97 -6.66 -6.58
N GLY A 155 7.35 -7.47 -7.44
CA GLY A 155 5.97 -7.88 -7.23
C GLY A 155 5.75 -8.63 -5.91
N ALA A 156 6.69 -9.49 -5.50
CA ALA A 156 6.60 -10.22 -4.24
C ALA A 156 6.69 -9.27 -3.03
N ALA A 157 7.63 -8.33 -3.08
CA ALA A 157 7.80 -7.33 -2.03
C ALA A 157 6.62 -6.34 -1.94
N MET A 158 5.88 -6.13 -3.05
CA MET A 158 4.62 -5.35 -3.03
C MET A 158 3.53 -6.07 -2.24
N VAL A 159 3.35 -7.37 -2.47
CA VAL A 159 2.42 -8.22 -1.71
C VAL A 159 2.81 -8.25 -0.23
N GLU A 160 4.09 -8.51 0.06
CA GLU A 160 4.62 -8.53 1.43
C GLU A 160 4.41 -7.18 2.15
N HIS A 161 4.53 -6.07 1.44
CA HIS A 161 4.30 -4.74 2.01
C HIS A 161 2.87 -4.57 2.55
N ILE A 162 1.86 -5.06 1.84
CA ILE A 162 0.45 -5.02 2.29
C ILE A 162 0.26 -5.91 3.52
N VAL A 163 0.82 -7.12 3.50
CA VAL A 163 0.74 -8.07 4.63
C VAL A 163 1.40 -7.49 5.87
N HIS A 164 2.60 -6.94 5.71
CA HIS A 164 3.34 -6.33 6.83
C HIS A 164 2.64 -5.09 7.39
N ASP A 165 2.00 -4.28 6.55
CA ASP A 165 1.17 -3.16 7.03
C ASP A 165 -0.01 -3.65 7.87
N ALA A 166 -0.65 -4.75 7.46
CA ALA A 166 -1.73 -5.36 8.23
C ALA A 166 -1.25 -5.88 9.61
N GLU A 167 -0.08 -6.51 9.68
CA GLU A 167 0.53 -6.94 10.95
C GLU A 167 0.78 -5.76 11.89
N LEU A 168 1.28 -4.66 11.36
CA LEU A 168 1.56 -3.45 12.11
C LEU A 168 0.33 -2.59 12.39
N LYS A 169 -0.80 -2.87 11.74
CA LYS A 169 -2.01 -2.04 11.73
C LYS A 169 -1.65 -0.59 11.36
N ALA A 170 -0.91 -0.44 10.27
CA ALA A 170 -0.35 0.83 9.83
C ALA A 170 -1.23 1.53 8.76
N PHE A 171 -0.60 2.22 7.81
CA PHE A 171 -1.28 3.17 6.93
C PHE A 171 -2.31 2.57 5.98
N ILE A 172 -2.00 1.40 5.37
CA ILE A 172 -2.93 0.73 4.46
C ILE A 172 -4.14 0.23 5.26
N THR A 173 -3.89 -0.34 6.45
CA THR A 173 -4.96 -0.76 7.37
C THR A 173 -5.90 0.41 7.69
N TRP A 174 -5.38 1.61 7.94
CA TRP A 174 -6.23 2.77 8.23
C TRP A 174 -7.04 3.27 7.02
N ALA A 175 -6.59 2.99 5.81
CA ALA A 175 -7.36 3.31 4.63
C ALA A 175 -8.66 2.48 4.58
N PHE A 176 -8.60 1.22 4.97
CA PHE A 176 -9.75 0.29 4.97
C PHE A 176 -10.51 0.26 6.31
N ASP A 177 -9.86 0.57 7.42
CA ASP A 177 -10.48 0.71 8.74
C ASP A 177 -10.14 2.07 9.39
N PRO A 178 -10.69 3.17 8.87
CA PRO A 178 -10.38 4.52 9.36
C PRO A 178 -11.03 4.86 10.70
N GLY A 179 -11.83 3.95 11.25
CA GLY A 179 -12.58 4.14 12.50
C GLY A 179 -14.02 4.61 12.28
N ALA A 180 -14.84 4.38 13.28
CA ALA A 180 -16.29 4.57 13.22
C ALA A 180 -16.71 5.97 12.74
N GLY A 181 -17.66 6.01 11.80
CA GLY A 181 -18.21 7.24 11.21
C GLY A 181 -17.32 7.90 10.15
N ARG A 182 -16.20 7.28 9.80
CA ARG A 182 -15.30 7.71 8.74
C ARG A 182 -15.46 6.83 7.52
N GLU A 183 -15.35 7.42 6.33
CA GLU A 183 -15.40 6.71 5.07
C GLU A 183 -14.10 5.92 4.85
N ALA A 184 -14.23 4.65 4.47
CA ALA A 184 -13.11 3.80 4.11
C ALA A 184 -12.77 3.93 2.61
N ALA A 185 -11.59 3.44 2.23
CA ALA A 185 -11.26 3.20 0.83
C ALA A 185 -12.21 2.14 0.23
N PRO A 186 -12.37 2.11 -1.11
CA PRO A 186 -13.22 1.11 -1.77
C PRO A 186 -12.78 -0.32 -1.50
N GLY A 187 -13.75 -1.22 -1.32
CA GLY A 187 -13.49 -2.63 -1.08
C GLY A 187 -12.96 -2.94 0.34
N THR A 188 -12.22 -4.02 0.44
CA THR A 188 -11.58 -4.49 1.66
C THR A 188 -10.07 -4.62 1.47
N MET A 189 -9.32 -4.67 2.56
CA MET A 189 -7.87 -4.89 2.50
C MET A 189 -7.52 -6.27 1.90
N GLN A 190 -8.38 -7.29 2.12
CA GLN A 190 -8.21 -8.60 1.49
C GLN A 190 -8.39 -8.52 -0.04
N GLU A 191 -9.43 -7.83 -0.53
CA GLU A 191 -9.64 -7.66 -1.96
C GLU A 191 -8.48 -6.88 -2.59
N HIS A 192 -7.97 -5.85 -1.92
CA HIS A 192 -6.80 -5.10 -2.40
C HIS A 192 -5.53 -5.98 -2.47
N LEU A 193 -5.32 -6.86 -1.50
CA LEU A 193 -4.24 -7.84 -1.52
C LEU A 193 -4.42 -8.84 -2.68
N ASP A 194 -5.61 -9.40 -2.84
CA ASP A 194 -5.92 -10.37 -3.91
C ASP A 194 -5.74 -9.75 -5.30
N ASP A 195 -6.16 -8.50 -5.49
CA ASP A 195 -5.96 -7.75 -6.74
C ASP A 195 -4.47 -7.48 -6.99
N THR A 196 -3.70 -7.14 -5.95
CA THR A 196 -2.25 -6.97 -6.08
C THR A 196 -1.57 -8.28 -6.48
N ILE A 197 -1.95 -9.40 -5.89
CA ILE A 197 -1.44 -10.74 -6.26
C ILE A 197 -1.78 -11.06 -7.73
N GLN A 198 -3.00 -10.79 -8.17
CA GLN A 198 -3.41 -11.01 -9.57
C GLN A 198 -2.62 -10.13 -10.54
N TRP A 199 -2.47 -8.84 -10.22
CA TRP A 199 -1.70 -7.90 -11.03
C TRP A 199 -0.23 -8.32 -11.16
N VAL A 200 0.38 -8.74 -10.04
CA VAL A 200 1.75 -9.26 -10.01
C VAL A 200 1.88 -10.54 -10.83
N ALA A 201 0.98 -11.50 -10.65
CA ALA A 201 0.98 -12.76 -11.40
C ALA A 201 0.81 -12.56 -12.92
N ALA A 202 0.10 -11.49 -13.34
CA ALA A 202 -0.04 -11.09 -14.74
C ALA A 202 1.18 -10.33 -15.29
N GLY A 203 2.23 -10.09 -14.49
CA GLY A 203 3.42 -9.34 -14.88
C GLY A 203 3.28 -7.83 -14.73
N MET A 204 2.39 -7.38 -13.89
CA MET A 204 2.14 -5.96 -13.58
C MET A 204 1.84 -5.08 -14.82
N PRO A 205 0.84 -5.44 -15.66
CA PRO A 205 0.51 -4.66 -16.84
C PRO A 205 -0.06 -3.29 -16.46
N CYS A 206 0.30 -2.26 -17.24
CA CYS A 206 -0.24 -0.92 -17.08
C CYS A 206 -1.13 -0.51 -18.27
N PRO A 207 -2.07 0.43 -18.07
CA PRO A 207 -2.87 0.96 -19.17
C PRO A 207 -1.97 1.55 -20.27
N GLY A 208 -2.12 1.04 -21.49
CA GLY A 208 -1.34 1.47 -22.66
C GLY A 208 -0.15 0.58 -23.03
N ASP A 209 0.08 -0.54 -22.30
CA ASP A 209 1.08 -1.56 -22.64
C ASP A 209 0.72 -2.32 -23.93
#